data_8e20639d99cb23baea87755fc190505a
#
_entry.id   8e20639d99cb23baea87755fc190505a
#
_cell.length_a   1.000
_cell.length_b   1.000
_cell.length_c   1.000
_cell.angle_alpha   90.00
_cell.angle_beta   90.00
_cell.angle_gamma   90.00
#
_symmetry.space_group_name_H-M   'P 1'
#
loop_
_entity.id
_entity.type
_entity.pdbx_description
1 polymer ?
#
loop_
_entity_poly.entity_id
_entity_poly.type
_entity_poly.pdbx_seq_one_letter_code
_entity_poly.pdbx_strand_id
1 'polypeptide(L)'
;MDCSKIKVVKKDGTKEEFNVKKVLAAISKSAERAMITFSRAEKNFICEFVEEKAEEMDQELIPIAQMHNIVEGALDKVNPLVAKSYRDYRNYKQDFVRMLDDVYKKSQSIMYIGDKENSNTDSALVSTKRSLIFNELNKSLYQKFFMTVEELQACREGYIYIHDMSARRDTMNCCLFDVASVLKGGFEMGNLWYNEPKSLNVAFDVIGDITMAAASQQYGGFTLPEVDKILAPYAQKTYDASYEKYIEMGISPEQADIQATKDVEKDFHDGFQGWEYKFNTVASSRGDYPFITVSAGLGQSKFEKMATIIMLNVRRDGQGKKSCKKPVLFPKIVFLFDKNLHGEGKPLEDVYRAGIECSKKAMYPDWLSLTGEGYVASMYKQYGKVVSPMGCRAFLSPWYERG
;
A
#
# COMPACT_ATOMS: atom_id res chain seq x y z
N MET A 1 -35.10 -49.12 0.82
CA MET A 1 -35.04 -48.84 2.28
C MET A 1 -36.02 -47.71 2.57
N ASP A 2 -36.74 -47.71 3.69
CA ASP A 2 -37.65 -46.61 4.06
C ASP A 2 -36.85 -45.34 4.34
N CYS A 3 -37.27 -44.23 3.75
CA CYS A 3 -36.64 -42.86 3.91
C CYS A 3 -36.48 -42.44 5.37
N SER A 4 -37.35 -42.94 6.29
CA SER A 4 -37.23 -42.67 7.73
C SER A 4 -35.94 -43.16 8.39
N LYS A 5 -35.27 -44.15 7.79
CA LYS A 5 -33.99 -44.71 8.27
C LYS A 5 -32.75 -44.10 7.64
N ILE A 6 -32.92 -43.27 6.60
CA ILE A 6 -31.82 -42.67 5.87
C ILE A 6 -31.25 -41.48 6.65
N LYS A 7 -29.93 -41.46 6.81
CA LYS A 7 -29.18 -40.31 7.35
C LYS A 7 -28.24 -39.72 6.32
N VAL A 8 -28.24 -38.41 6.20
CA VAL A 8 -27.35 -37.66 5.33
C VAL A 8 -26.09 -37.32 6.10
N VAL A 9 -24.93 -37.74 5.57
CA VAL A 9 -23.62 -37.44 6.15
C VAL A 9 -23.12 -36.14 5.53
N LYS A 10 -22.96 -35.09 6.35
CA LYS A 10 -22.42 -33.79 5.95
C LYS A 10 -20.91 -33.86 5.73
N LYS A 11 -20.36 -32.76 5.13
CA LYS A 11 -18.91 -32.66 4.87
C LYS A 11 -18.03 -32.67 6.13
N ASP A 12 -18.58 -32.23 7.26
CA ASP A 12 -17.91 -32.22 8.57
C ASP A 12 -18.06 -33.58 9.32
N GLY A 13 -18.65 -34.59 8.66
CA GLY A 13 -18.89 -35.88 9.23
C GLY A 13 -20.15 -35.98 10.12
N THR A 14 -20.88 -34.89 10.35
CA THR A 14 -22.13 -34.93 11.10
C THR A 14 -23.22 -35.70 10.33
N LYS A 15 -24.05 -36.45 11.06
CA LYS A 15 -25.12 -37.26 10.49
C LYS A 15 -26.45 -36.59 10.85
N GLU A 16 -27.27 -36.33 9.88
CA GLU A 16 -28.63 -35.81 10.06
C GLU A 16 -29.64 -36.74 9.40
N GLU A 17 -30.83 -36.86 10.01
CA GLU A 17 -31.94 -37.56 9.38
C GLU A 17 -32.35 -36.88 8.05
N PHE A 18 -32.60 -37.74 7.06
CA PHE A 18 -33.10 -37.23 5.77
C PHE A 18 -34.43 -36.51 5.98
N ASN A 19 -34.56 -35.32 5.40
CA ASN A 19 -35.74 -34.52 5.55
C ASN A 19 -36.06 -33.76 4.23
N VAL A 20 -37.09 -34.22 3.56
CA VAL A 20 -37.50 -33.66 2.27
C VAL A 20 -37.91 -32.17 2.37
N LYS A 21 -38.30 -31.68 3.55
CA LYS A 21 -38.57 -30.24 3.75
C LYS A 21 -37.33 -29.38 3.58
N LYS A 22 -36.13 -29.95 3.92
CA LYS A 22 -34.85 -29.27 3.66
C LYS A 22 -34.53 -29.22 2.16
N VAL A 23 -34.90 -30.26 1.42
CA VAL A 23 -34.79 -30.27 -0.05
C VAL A 23 -35.69 -29.21 -0.64
N LEU A 24 -36.98 -29.15 -0.23
CA LEU A 24 -37.91 -28.12 -0.67
C LEU A 24 -37.43 -26.68 -0.40
N ALA A 25 -36.85 -26.45 0.76
CA ALA A 25 -36.30 -25.14 1.09
C ALA A 25 -35.11 -24.76 0.18
N ALA A 26 -34.26 -25.73 -0.13
CA ALA A 26 -33.09 -25.52 -0.99
C ALA A 26 -33.48 -25.25 -2.45
N ILE A 27 -34.42 -26.03 -2.99
CA ILE A 27 -34.90 -25.84 -4.37
C ILE A 27 -35.70 -24.55 -4.52
N SER A 28 -36.52 -24.17 -3.52
CA SER A 28 -37.27 -22.91 -3.52
C SER A 28 -36.35 -21.69 -3.59
N LYS A 29 -35.25 -21.68 -2.81
CA LYS A 29 -34.23 -20.64 -2.87
C LYS A 29 -33.50 -20.60 -4.23
N SER A 30 -33.34 -21.74 -4.88
CA SER A 30 -32.69 -21.80 -6.21
C SER A 30 -33.63 -21.35 -7.30
N ALA A 31 -34.91 -21.65 -7.20
CA ALA A 31 -35.96 -21.15 -8.07
C ALA A 31 -36.10 -19.62 -7.95
N GLU A 32 -36.11 -19.10 -6.73
CA GLU A 32 -36.17 -17.65 -6.46
C GLU A 32 -34.97 -16.92 -7.11
N ARG A 33 -33.75 -17.44 -6.97
CA ARG A 33 -32.55 -16.88 -7.64
C ARG A 33 -32.65 -16.91 -9.18
N ALA A 34 -33.34 -17.92 -9.73
CA ALA A 34 -33.61 -18.04 -11.15
C ALA A 34 -34.86 -17.24 -11.59
N MET A 35 -35.50 -16.52 -10.68
CA MET A 35 -36.77 -15.82 -10.90
C MET A 35 -37.89 -16.74 -11.43
N ILE A 36 -37.94 -17.97 -10.95
CA ILE A 36 -38.91 -19.01 -11.33
C ILE A 36 -39.71 -19.43 -10.09
N THR A 37 -40.99 -19.61 -10.28
CA THR A 37 -41.90 -20.10 -9.21
C THR A 37 -42.37 -21.50 -9.60
N PHE A 38 -42.05 -22.49 -8.76
CA PHE A 38 -42.55 -23.84 -8.95
C PHE A 38 -44.04 -23.96 -8.53
N SER A 39 -44.83 -24.63 -9.36
CA SER A 39 -46.15 -25.08 -9.04
C SER A 39 -46.10 -26.16 -7.92
N ARG A 40 -47.24 -26.42 -7.32
CA ARG A 40 -47.38 -27.49 -6.32
C ARG A 40 -47.07 -28.87 -6.90
N ALA A 41 -47.47 -29.12 -8.17
CA ALA A 41 -47.23 -30.38 -8.85
C ALA A 41 -45.72 -30.60 -9.08
N GLU A 42 -44.97 -29.57 -9.51
CA GLU A 42 -43.55 -29.65 -9.71
C GLU A 42 -42.81 -29.90 -8.40
N LYS A 43 -43.21 -29.22 -7.32
CA LYS A 43 -42.62 -29.45 -5.98
C LYS A 43 -42.84 -30.89 -5.50
N ASN A 44 -44.03 -31.42 -5.68
CA ASN A 44 -44.37 -32.79 -5.31
C ASN A 44 -43.50 -33.77 -6.13
N PHE A 45 -43.43 -33.59 -7.44
CA PHE A 45 -42.60 -34.44 -8.32
C PHE A 45 -41.16 -34.47 -7.87
N ILE A 46 -40.55 -33.30 -7.57
CA ILE A 46 -39.16 -33.23 -7.13
C ILE A 46 -38.97 -33.99 -5.79
N CYS A 47 -39.90 -33.83 -4.85
CA CYS A 47 -39.84 -34.53 -3.57
C CYS A 47 -39.93 -36.03 -3.73
N GLU A 48 -40.97 -36.53 -4.45
CA GLU A 48 -41.18 -37.93 -4.75
C GLU A 48 -39.96 -38.55 -5.46
N PHE A 49 -39.42 -37.86 -6.48
CA PHE A 49 -38.24 -38.33 -7.17
C PHE A 49 -36.99 -38.44 -6.25
N VAL A 50 -36.78 -37.46 -5.36
CA VAL A 50 -35.66 -37.43 -4.44
C VAL A 50 -35.79 -38.56 -3.39
N GLU A 51 -37.01 -38.77 -2.87
CA GLU A 51 -37.31 -39.86 -1.93
C GLU A 51 -37.11 -41.24 -2.60
N GLU A 52 -37.69 -41.47 -3.78
CA GLU A 52 -37.53 -42.70 -4.56
C GLU A 52 -36.07 -43.02 -4.84
N LYS A 53 -35.31 -42.05 -5.33
CA LYS A 53 -33.89 -42.26 -5.60
C LYS A 53 -33.03 -42.47 -4.36
N ALA A 54 -33.37 -41.86 -3.25
CA ALA A 54 -32.68 -42.08 -1.99
C ALA A 54 -32.99 -43.54 -1.44
N GLU A 55 -34.23 -44.02 -1.60
CA GLU A 55 -34.61 -45.40 -1.23
C GLU A 55 -33.95 -46.46 -2.15
N GLU A 56 -33.86 -46.19 -3.47
CA GLU A 56 -33.18 -47.04 -4.45
C GLU A 56 -31.72 -47.32 -4.12
N MET A 57 -31.05 -46.34 -3.47
CA MET A 57 -29.65 -46.50 -3.09
C MET A 57 -29.43 -47.58 -2.03
N ASP A 58 -30.47 -47.95 -1.31
CA ASP A 58 -30.46 -48.97 -0.25
C ASP A 58 -29.30 -48.78 0.77
N GLN A 59 -29.01 -47.55 1.15
CA GLN A 59 -27.97 -47.16 2.08
C GLN A 59 -28.53 -46.36 3.26
N GLU A 60 -28.16 -46.75 4.49
CA GLU A 60 -28.54 -45.98 5.69
C GLU A 60 -27.81 -44.64 5.78
N LEU A 61 -26.64 -44.51 5.19
CA LEU A 61 -25.79 -43.31 5.24
C LEU A 61 -25.53 -42.81 3.82
N ILE A 62 -26.17 -41.74 3.42
CA ILE A 62 -25.96 -41.10 2.10
C ILE A 62 -25.07 -39.89 2.27
N PRO A 63 -23.91 -39.83 1.61
CA PRO A 63 -23.09 -38.61 1.58
C PRO A 63 -23.84 -37.43 0.97
N ILE A 64 -23.69 -36.23 1.55
CA ILE A 64 -24.35 -35.02 1.09
C ILE A 64 -24.08 -34.71 -0.41
N ALA A 65 -22.92 -35.12 -0.92
CA ALA A 65 -22.58 -34.94 -2.34
C ALA A 65 -23.49 -35.78 -3.25
N GLN A 66 -23.80 -37.04 -2.85
CA GLN A 66 -24.73 -37.88 -3.59
C GLN A 66 -26.16 -37.33 -3.50
N MET A 67 -26.57 -36.87 -2.33
CA MET A 67 -27.88 -36.23 -2.17
C MET A 67 -28.03 -34.99 -3.07
N HIS A 68 -26.98 -34.17 -3.20
CA HIS A 68 -27.00 -33.04 -4.14
C HIS A 68 -27.17 -33.49 -5.59
N ASN A 69 -26.54 -34.59 -6.00
CA ASN A 69 -26.67 -35.11 -7.38
C ASN A 69 -28.10 -35.62 -7.65
N ILE A 70 -28.75 -36.24 -6.65
CA ILE A 70 -30.15 -36.65 -6.79
C ILE A 70 -31.07 -35.46 -6.94
N VAL A 71 -30.93 -34.43 -6.10
CA VAL A 71 -31.72 -33.21 -6.17
C VAL A 71 -31.50 -32.48 -7.51
N GLU A 72 -30.27 -32.41 -7.97
CA GLU A 72 -29.91 -31.80 -9.27
C GLU A 72 -30.56 -32.57 -10.43
N GLY A 73 -30.53 -33.89 -10.41
CA GLY A 73 -31.18 -34.73 -11.41
C GLY A 73 -32.71 -34.57 -11.43
N ALA A 74 -33.35 -34.34 -10.27
CA ALA A 74 -34.77 -34.01 -10.21
C ALA A 74 -35.07 -32.63 -10.83
N LEU A 75 -34.23 -31.64 -10.51
CA LEU A 75 -34.37 -30.27 -11.04
C LEU A 75 -34.14 -30.21 -12.54
N ASP A 76 -33.18 -30.93 -13.09
CA ASP A 76 -32.90 -30.99 -14.54
C ASP A 76 -34.13 -31.51 -15.32
N LYS A 77 -34.92 -32.43 -14.72
CA LYS A 77 -36.17 -32.93 -15.36
C LYS A 77 -37.30 -31.94 -15.31
N VAL A 78 -37.37 -31.06 -14.29
CA VAL A 78 -38.44 -30.11 -14.11
C VAL A 78 -38.13 -28.75 -14.72
N ASN A 79 -36.93 -28.21 -14.43
CA ASN A 79 -36.49 -26.93 -14.94
C ASN A 79 -34.96 -26.80 -14.94
N PRO A 80 -34.31 -26.92 -16.11
CA PRO A 80 -32.86 -26.86 -16.23
C PRO A 80 -32.23 -25.54 -15.74
N LEU A 81 -32.97 -24.41 -15.80
CA LEU A 81 -32.46 -23.12 -15.32
C LEU A 81 -32.33 -23.11 -13.80
N VAL A 82 -33.31 -23.72 -13.09
CA VAL A 82 -33.25 -23.87 -11.64
C VAL A 82 -32.17 -24.87 -11.24
N ALA A 83 -32.03 -25.96 -12.00
CA ALA A 83 -30.94 -26.92 -11.80
C ALA A 83 -29.57 -26.24 -11.92
N LYS A 84 -29.38 -25.40 -12.92
CA LYS A 84 -28.18 -24.58 -13.09
C LYS A 84 -27.96 -23.65 -11.90
N SER A 85 -28.98 -22.92 -11.48
CA SER A 85 -28.91 -22.03 -10.31
C SER A 85 -28.53 -22.78 -9.01
N TYR A 86 -29.03 -24.00 -8.84
CA TYR A 86 -28.71 -24.86 -7.70
C TYR A 86 -27.24 -25.32 -7.74
N ARG A 87 -26.76 -25.75 -8.91
CA ARG A 87 -25.40 -26.19 -9.18
C ARG A 87 -24.39 -25.04 -9.00
N ASP A 88 -24.69 -23.90 -9.58
CA ASP A 88 -23.84 -22.71 -9.52
C ASP A 88 -23.66 -22.23 -8.06
N TYR A 89 -24.71 -22.20 -7.28
CA TYR A 89 -24.62 -21.83 -5.85
C TYR A 89 -23.82 -22.87 -5.03
N ARG A 90 -24.01 -24.16 -5.31
CA ARG A 90 -23.22 -25.23 -4.65
C ARG A 90 -21.73 -25.11 -4.98
N ASN A 91 -21.39 -24.90 -6.26
CA ASN A 91 -20.03 -24.74 -6.72
C ASN A 91 -19.39 -23.48 -6.13
N TYR A 92 -20.07 -22.34 -6.17
CA TYR A 92 -19.64 -21.12 -5.53
C TYR A 92 -19.28 -21.34 -4.05
N LYS A 93 -20.13 -22.01 -3.30
CA LYS A 93 -19.86 -22.31 -1.90
C LYS A 93 -18.64 -23.21 -1.70
N GLN A 94 -18.46 -24.20 -2.56
CA GLN A 94 -17.27 -25.07 -2.51
C GLN A 94 -16.00 -24.32 -2.84
N ASP A 95 -16.02 -23.50 -3.87
CA ASP A 95 -14.88 -22.68 -4.28
C ASP A 95 -14.51 -21.65 -3.22
N PHE A 96 -15.52 -21.09 -2.54
CA PHE A 96 -15.28 -20.19 -1.42
C PHE A 96 -14.62 -20.90 -0.23
N VAL A 97 -15.04 -22.09 0.11
CA VAL A 97 -14.42 -22.90 1.18
C VAL A 97 -12.98 -23.25 0.81
N ARG A 98 -12.70 -23.65 -0.45
CA ARG A 98 -11.33 -23.90 -0.92
C ARG A 98 -10.45 -22.67 -0.81
N MET A 99 -10.97 -21.51 -1.24
CA MET A 99 -10.25 -20.24 -1.12
C MET A 99 -9.88 -19.95 0.34
N LEU A 100 -10.80 -20.14 1.29
CA LEU A 100 -10.50 -19.95 2.72
C LEU A 100 -9.48 -20.95 3.25
N ASP A 101 -9.53 -22.20 2.79
CA ASP A 101 -8.56 -23.23 3.14
C ASP A 101 -7.14 -22.86 2.65
N ASP A 102 -7.04 -22.34 1.44
CA ASP A 102 -5.77 -21.87 0.89
C ASP A 102 -5.23 -20.65 1.65
N VAL A 103 -6.11 -19.69 2.00
CA VAL A 103 -5.75 -18.55 2.85
C VAL A 103 -5.28 -19.04 4.23
N TYR A 104 -5.97 -20.01 4.82
CA TYR A 104 -5.57 -20.58 6.10
C TYR A 104 -4.18 -21.22 6.04
N LYS A 105 -3.90 -22.07 5.05
CA LYS A 105 -2.59 -22.72 4.86
C LYS A 105 -1.46 -21.69 4.69
N LYS A 106 -1.67 -20.68 3.87
CA LYS A 106 -0.71 -19.58 3.70
C LYS A 106 -0.52 -18.79 4.98
N SER A 107 -1.61 -18.53 5.72
CA SER A 107 -1.54 -17.82 7.01
C SER A 107 -0.70 -18.59 8.02
N GLN A 108 -0.79 -19.92 8.08
CA GLN A 108 0.06 -20.74 8.91
C GLN A 108 1.54 -20.60 8.51
N SER A 109 1.84 -20.64 7.21
CA SER A 109 3.21 -20.43 6.72
C SER A 109 3.75 -19.05 7.15
N ILE A 110 2.97 -17.98 6.97
CA ILE A 110 3.35 -16.62 7.37
C ILE A 110 3.60 -16.52 8.88
N MET A 111 2.74 -17.14 9.70
CA MET A 111 2.88 -17.11 11.16
C MET A 111 4.18 -17.77 11.64
N TYR A 112 4.61 -18.87 11.01
CA TYR A 112 5.77 -19.64 11.47
C TYR A 112 7.07 -19.30 10.74
N ILE A 113 7.01 -19.02 9.44
CA ILE A 113 8.19 -18.79 8.59
C ILE A 113 8.41 -17.32 8.31
N GLY A 114 7.32 -16.54 8.17
CA GLY A 114 7.34 -15.14 7.71
C GLY A 114 7.47 -15.05 6.19
N ASP A 115 7.58 -13.80 5.71
CA ASP A 115 7.86 -13.48 4.31
C ASP A 115 9.33 -13.06 4.19
N LYS A 116 10.10 -13.78 3.41
CA LYS A 116 11.52 -13.52 3.17
C LYS A 116 11.79 -12.83 1.83
N GLU A 117 10.76 -12.67 1.00
CA GLU A 117 10.89 -12.13 -0.36
C GLU A 117 10.74 -10.61 -0.40
N ASN A 118 10.08 -10.02 0.59
CA ASN A 118 9.82 -8.59 0.63
C ASN A 118 10.83 -7.86 1.54
N SER A 119 11.72 -7.07 0.94
CA SER A 119 12.75 -6.30 1.65
C SER A 119 12.18 -5.12 2.48
N ASN A 120 10.93 -4.71 2.22
CA ASN A 120 10.28 -3.60 2.92
C ASN A 120 9.53 -4.05 4.18
N THR A 121 9.62 -5.33 4.56
CA THR A 121 8.92 -5.87 5.72
C THR A 121 9.89 -6.57 6.68
N ASP A 122 9.59 -6.48 7.96
CA ASP A 122 10.23 -7.29 8.99
C ASP A 122 9.24 -8.34 9.49
N SER A 123 9.30 -9.53 8.93
CA SER A 123 8.38 -10.62 9.24
C SER A 123 8.50 -11.18 10.68
N ALA A 124 9.48 -10.72 11.46
CA ALA A 124 9.54 -11.01 12.89
C ALA A 124 8.48 -10.25 13.70
N LEU A 125 8.01 -9.10 13.18
CA LEU A 125 7.02 -8.27 13.86
C LEU A 125 5.60 -8.82 13.74
N VAL A 126 4.83 -8.73 14.81
CA VAL A 126 3.42 -9.15 14.83
C VAL A 126 2.54 -8.34 13.88
N SER A 127 2.78 -7.03 13.79
CA SER A 127 2.08 -6.14 12.86
C SER A 127 2.30 -6.56 11.40
N THR A 128 3.53 -6.89 11.04
CA THR A 128 3.88 -7.38 9.70
C THR A 128 3.16 -8.69 9.38
N LYS A 129 3.19 -9.66 10.29
CA LYS A 129 2.48 -10.94 10.09
C LYS A 129 0.98 -10.75 9.88
N ARG A 130 0.34 -9.87 10.64
CA ARG A 130 -1.09 -9.54 10.44
C ARG A 130 -1.36 -8.97 9.05
N SER A 131 -0.54 -8.02 8.61
CA SER A 131 -0.68 -7.42 7.27
C SER A 131 -0.47 -8.43 6.16
N LEU A 132 0.51 -9.30 6.27
CA LEU A 132 0.75 -10.33 5.27
C LEU A 132 -0.43 -11.30 5.15
N ILE A 133 -1.03 -11.71 6.28
CA ILE A 133 -2.24 -12.56 6.28
C ILE A 133 -3.42 -11.80 5.65
N PHE A 134 -3.63 -10.54 6.00
CA PHE A 134 -4.68 -9.72 5.42
C PHE A 134 -4.49 -9.52 3.90
N ASN A 135 -3.25 -9.32 3.46
CA ASN A 135 -2.92 -9.21 2.04
C ASN A 135 -3.23 -10.49 1.26
N GLU A 136 -2.95 -11.68 1.82
CA GLU A 136 -3.33 -12.95 1.18
C GLU A 136 -4.85 -13.12 1.08
N LEU A 137 -5.60 -12.71 2.10
CA LEU A 137 -7.06 -12.70 2.04
C LEU A 137 -7.55 -11.75 0.94
N ASN A 138 -7.08 -10.51 0.90
CA ASN A 138 -7.46 -9.52 -0.11
C ASN A 138 -7.10 -9.97 -1.53
N LYS A 139 -5.91 -10.53 -1.74
CA LYS A 139 -5.49 -11.11 -3.01
C LYS A 139 -6.44 -12.22 -3.47
N SER A 140 -6.81 -13.12 -2.57
CA SER A 140 -7.73 -14.22 -2.88
C SER A 140 -9.13 -13.70 -3.20
N LEU A 141 -9.62 -12.68 -2.49
CA LEU A 141 -10.90 -12.02 -2.79
C LEU A 141 -10.85 -11.29 -4.14
N TYR A 142 -9.76 -10.58 -4.43
CA TYR A 142 -9.60 -9.90 -5.70
C TYR A 142 -9.62 -10.89 -6.87
N GLN A 143 -8.87 -11.98 -6.77
CA GLN A 143 -8.88 -13.05 -7.78
C GLN A 143 -10.25 -13.67 -7.98
N LYS A 144 -11.02 -13.82 -6.91
CA LYS A 144 -12.35 -14.46 -6.99
C LYS A 144 -13.43 -13.57 -7.58
N PHE A 145 -13.42 -12.27 -7.29
CA PHE A 145 -14.54 -11.38 -7.60
C PHE A 145 -14.25 -10.34 -8.69
N PHE A 146 -12.99 -10.10 -9.02
CA PHE A 146 -12.61 -9.02 -9.94
C PHE A 146 -11.76 -9.48 -11.13
N MET A 147 -11.39 -10.76 -11.19
CA MET A 147 -10.64 -11.32 -12.32
C MET A 147 -11.48 -12.34 -13.10
N THR A 148 -11.32 -12.35 -14.40
CA THR A 148 -11.87 -13.40 -15.27
C THR A 148 -11.07 -14.69 -15.15
N VAL A 149 -11.63 -15.80 -15.66
CA VAL A 149 -10.94 -17.09 -15.70
C VAL A 149 -9.68 -17.01 -16.57
N GLU A 150 -9.77 -16.30 -17.68
CA GLU A 150 -8.67 -16.12 -18.64
C GLU A 150 -7.53 -15.30 -18.04
N GLU A 151 -7.84 -14.22 -17.31
CA GLU A 151 -6.82 -13.41 -16.60
C GLU A 151 -6.13 -14.22 -15.49
N LEU A 152 -6.91 -15.00 -14.74
CA LEU A 152 -6.35 -15.90 -13.71
C LEU A 152 -5.42 -16.95 -14.31
N GLN A 153 -5.82 -17.52 -15.44
CA GLN A 153 -5.00 -18.51 -16.14
C GLN A 153 -3.73 -17.87 -16.70
N ALA A 154 -3.83 -16.71 -17.33
CA ALA A 154 -2.67 -15.96 -17.83
C ALA A 154 -1.68 -15.60 -16.70
N CYS A 155 -2.16 -15.25 -15.50
CA CYS A 155 -1.31 -15.04 -14.33
C CYS A 155 -0.62 -16.33 -13.87
N ARG A 156 -1.34 -17.46 -13.86
CA ARG A 156 -0.80 -18.76 -13.42
C ARG A 156 0.26 -19.30 -14.40
N GLU A 157 0.05 -19.07 -15.67
CA GLU A 157 0.96 -19.47 -16.74
C GLU A 157 2.13 -18.50 -16.92
N GLY A 158 2.12 -17.35 -16.24
CA GLY A 158 3.20 -16.36 -16.25
C GLY A 158 3.18 -15.40 -17.45
N TYR A 159 2.09 -15.35 -18.22
CA TYR A 159 1.95 -14.38 -19.31
C TYR A 159 1.76 -12.95 -18.81
N ILE A 160 1.09 -12.78 -17.67
CA ILE A 160 0.91 -11.48 -17.01
C ILE A 160 1.24 -11.58 -15.53
N TYR A 161 1.75 -10.48 -14.99
CA TYR A 161 1.94 -10.30 -13.56
C TYR A 161 1.19 -9.05 -13.11
N ILE A 162 0.32 -9.18 -12.12
CA ILE A 162 -0.41 -8.06 -11.54
C ILE A 162 0.27 -7.67 -10.24
N HIS A 163 0.96 -6.54 -10.27
CA HIS A 163 1.64 -5.97 -9.10
C HIS A 163 0.62 -5.47 -8.07
N ASP A 164 0.94 -5.63 -6.79
CA ASP A 164 0.13 -5.15 -5.65
C ASP A 164 -1.34 -5.61 -5.69
N MET A 165 -1.59 -6.85 -6.10
CA MET A 165 -2.93 -7.39 -6.29
C MET A 165 -3.78 -7.30 -5.01
N SER A 166 -3.18 -7.44 -3.83
CA SER A 166 -3.84 -7.34 -2.53
C SER A 166 -4.38 -5.94 -2.21
N ALA A 167 -3.83 -4.90 -2.86
CA ALA A 167 -4.16 -3.50 -2.60
C ALA A 167 -5.04 -2.86 -3.69
N ARG A 168 -5.35 -3.58 -4.76
CA ARG A 168 -6.02 -2.98 -5.93
C ARG A 168 -7.48 -2.62 -5.72
N ARG A 169 -8.13 -3.20 -4.73
CA ARG A 169 -9.56 -3.03 -4.53
C ARG A 169 -9.94 -1.74 -3.83
N ASP A 170 -9.26 -1.39 -2.77
CA ASP A 170 -9.70 -0.40 -1.79
C ASP A 170 -8.58 0.48 -1.22
N THR A 171 -7.37 0.41 -1.80
CA THR A 171 -6.22 1.16 -1.30
C THR A 171 -5.60 2.02 -2.39
N MET A 172 -5.28 3.27 -2.07
CA MET A 172 -4.46 4.13 -2.91
C MET A 172 -3.05 3.54 -2.99
N ASN A 173 -2.47 3.44 -4.19
CA ASN A 173 -1.15 2.85 -4.33
C ASN A 173 -0.04 3.84 -3.95
N CYS A 174 0.15 4.88 -4.75
CA CYS A 174 1.21 5.88 -4.52
C CYS A 174 0.65 7.30 -4.63
N CYS A 175 1.34 8.29 -4.05
CA CYS A 175 0.98 9.69 -4.20
C CYS A 175 2.18 10.64 -4.26
N LEU A 176 1.96 11.80 -4.88
CA LEU A 176 2.72 13.02 -4.68
C LEU A 176 1.97 13.87 -3.68
N PHE A 177 2.63 14.36 -2.64
CA PHE A 177 1.97 15.06 -1.56
C PHE A 177 2.47 16.51 -1.45
N ASP A 178 1.57 17.45 -1.66
CA ASP A 178 1.86 18.89 -1.51
C ASP A 178 1.80 19.29 -0.03
N VAL A 179 2.87 18.95 0.69
CA VAL A 179 2.96 19.26 2.13
C VAL A 179 3.07 20.78 2.37
N ALA A 180 3.61 21.55 1.43
CA ALA A 180 3.72 23.00 1.58
C ALA A 180 2.34 23.65 1.73
N SER A 181 1.40 23.27 0.88
CA SER A 181 0.01 23.76 0.95
C SER A 181 -0.69 23.30 2.23
N VAL A 182 -0.41 22.09 2.71
CA VAL A 182 -1.00 21.57 3.96
C VAL A 182 -0.50 22.31 5.18
N LEU A 183 0.80 22.63 5.25
CA LEU A 183 1.38 23.31 6.41
C LEU A 183 0.92 24.77 6.54
N LYS A 184 0.61 25.42 5.41
CA LYS A 184 0.27 26.84 5.37
C LYS A 184 -1.03 27.13 6.12
N GLY A 185 -0.94 27.91 7.18
CA GLY A 185 -2.07 28.30 8.04
C GLY A 185 -2.53 27.22 9.03
N GLY A 186 -1.91 26.07 9.03
CA GLY A 186 -2.27 24.93 9.88
C GLY A 186 -3.33 24.02 9.25
N PHE A 187 -3.56 22.86 9.88
CA PHE A 187 -4.47 21.81 9.37
C PHE A 187 -4.95 20.89 10.50
N GLU A 188 -6.01 20.16 10.24
CA GLU A 188 -6.52 19.13 11.15
C GLU A 188 -6.03 17.74 10.70
N MET A 189 -5.51 16.95 11.65
CA MET A 189 -5.15 15.55 11.44
C MET A 189 -5.58 14.72 12.64
N GLY A 190 -6.40 13.71 12.40
CA GLY A 190 -7.07 12.97 13.47
C GLY A 190 -8.07 13.88 14.21
N ASN A 191 -7.87 14.03 15.51
CA ASN A 191 -8.71 14.90 16.35
C ASN A 191 -7.93 16.11 16.88
N LEU A 192 -6.84 16.50 16.20
CA LEU A 192 -5.93 17.53 16.66
C LEU A 192 -5.68 18.56 15.55
N TRP A 193 -5.75 19.85 15.92
CA TRP A 193 -5.31 20.93 15.06
C TRP A 193 -3.80 21.13 15.16
N TYR A 194 -3.12 21.06 14.04
CA TYR A 194 -1.70 21.36 13.90
C TYR A 194 -1.54 22.79 13.40
N ASN A 195 -0.89 23.62 14.21
CA ASN A 195 -0.55 24.99 13.80
C ASN A 195 0.61 24.96 12.78
N GLU A 196 0.66 25.96 11.93
CA GLU A 196 1.80 26.15 11.04
C GLU A 196 3.12 26.22 11.85
N PRO A 197 4.16 25.47 11.46
CA PRO A 197 5.44 25.47 12.17
C PRO A 197 6.07 26.87 12.22
N LYS A 198 6.65 27.20 13.37
CA LYS A 198 7.37 28.45 13.59
C LYS A 198 8.90 28.29 13.56
N SER A 199 9.39 27.06 13.51
CA SER A 199 10.82 26.74 13.48
C SER A 199 11.09 25.53 12.59
N LEU A 200 12.33 25.34 12.20
CA LEU A 200 12.78 24.24 11.37
C LEU A 200 12.57 22.88 12.04
N ASN A 201 12.90 22.76 13.33
CA ASN A 201 12.71 21.52 14.09
C ASN A 201 11.24 21.10 14.13
N VAL A 202 10.33 22.03 14.44
CA VAL A 202 8.89 21.74 14.44
C VAL A 202 8.39 21.37 13.03
N ALA A 203 8.93 22.01 11.97
CA ALA A 203 8.59 21.64 10.61
C ALA A 203 8.99 20.19 10.28
N PHE A 204 10.20 19.76 10.68
CA PHE A 204 10.63 18.37 10.52
C PHE A 204 9.71 17.37 11.24
N ASP A 205 9.32 17.68 12.49
CA ASP A 205 8.45 16.82 13.27
C ASP A 205 7.06 16.71 12.64
N VAL A 206 6.43 17.84 12.32
CA VAL A 206 5.08 17.89 11.75
C VAL A 206 5.04 17.22 10.37
N ILE A 207 6.01 17.48 9.49
CA ILE A 207 6.12 16.80 8.19
C ILE A 207 6.32 15.29 8.38
N GLY A 208 7.15 14.91 9.35
CA GLY A 208 7.34 13.51 9.70
C GLY A 208 6.04 12.83 10.13
N ASP A 209 5.23 13.47 10.95
CA ASP A 209 3.95 12.95 11.45
C ASP A 209 2.92 12.83 10.31
N ILE A 210 2.79 13.87 9.48
CA ILE A 210 1.95 13.84 8.27
C ILE A 210 2.36 12.67 7.38
N THR A 211 3.66 12.54 7.14
CA THR A 211 4.21 11.50 6.26
C THR A 211 3.89 10.10 6.79
N MET A 212 4.08 9.86 8.08
CA MET A 212 3.78 8.55 8.69
C MET A 212 2.28 8.27 8.70
N ALA A 213 1.45 9.26 9.00
CA ALA A 213 -0.01 9.11 9.00
C ALA A 213 -0.54 8.84 7.58
N ALA A 214 -0.12 9.63 6.59
CA ALA A 214 -0.55 9.47 5.20
C ALA A 214 -0.02 8.17 4.58
N ALA A 215 1.24 7.81 4.79
CA ALA A 215 1.82 6.58 4.30
C ALA A 215 1.12 5.33 4.86
N SER A 216 0.55 5.41 6.08
CA SER A 216 -0.23 4.32 6.65
C SER A 216 -1.58 4.08 5.95
N GLN A 217 -2.08 5.05 5.19
CA GLN A 217 -3.36 4.98 4.48
C GLN A 217 -3.22 4.48 3.03
N GLN A 218 -2.00 4.25 2.56
CA GLN A 218 -1.74 3.81 1.20
C GLN A 218 -0.83 2.59 1.16
N TYR A 219 -0.80 1.90 0.03
CA TYR A 219 -0.02 0.68 -0.14
C TYR A 219 1.41 0.95 -0.64
N GLY A 220 1.58 1.89 -1.54
CA GLY A 220 2.84 2.17 -2.22
C GLY A 220 3.59 3.39 -1.71
N GLY A 221 4.31 4.05 -2.60
CA GLY A 221 5.22 5.14 -2.27
C GLY A 221 4.52 6.47 -1.96
N PHE A 222 5.07 7.18 -1.01
CA PHE A 222 4.68 8.54 -0.62
C PHE A 222 5.83 9.49 -0.93
N THR A 223 5.60 10.48 -1.79
CA THR A 223 6.65 11.39 -2.24
C THR A 223 6.41 12.81 -1.76
N LEU A 224 7.43 13.38 -1.12
CA LEU A 224 7.55 14.81 -0.79
C LEU A 224 8.44 15.48 -1.83
N PRO A 225 7.87 16.24 -2.79
CA PRO A 225 8.65 16.92 -3.80
C PRO A 225 9.36 18.16 -3.25
N GLU A 226 10.59 18.42 -3.73
CA GLU A 226 11.34 19.68 -3.48
C GLU A 226 11.44 20.08 -2.01
N VAL A 227 11.84 19.12 -1.14
CA VAL A 227 11.90 19.33 0.32
C VAL A 227 12.85 20.45 0.73
N ASP A 228 13.87 20.77 -0.05
CA ASP A 228 14.74 21.91 0.12
C ASP A 228 13.96 23.22 0.11
N LYS A 229 13.07 23.42 -0.85
CA LYS A 229 12.20 24.61 -0.95
C LYS A 229 11.14 24.65 0.15
N ILE A 230 10.61 23.47 0.53
CA ILE A 230 9.60 23.37 1.59
C ILE A 230 10.17 23.75 2.96
N LEU A 231 11.40 23.33 3.27
CA LEU A 231 12.04 23.55 4.57
C LEU A 231 12.68 24.93 4.69
N ALA A 232 13.09 25.56 3.59
CA ALA A 232 13.82 26.82 3.61
C ALA A 232 13.07 27.99 4.33
N PRO A 233 11.75 28.19 4.19
CA PRO A 233 11.04 29.21 4.94
C PRO A 233 11.09 29.02 6.46
N TYR A 234 11.07 27.78 6.93
CA TYR A 234 11.17 27.45 8.36
C TYR A 234 12.60 27.57 8.87
N ALA A 235 13.59 27.29 8.04
CA ALA A 235 14.99 27.56 8.31
C ALA A 235 15.25 29.08 8.45
N GLN A 236 14.62 29.89 7.61
CA GLN A 236 14.70 31.35 7.73
C GLN A 236 14.09 31.82 9.07
N LYS A 237 12.91 31.33 9.45
CA LYS A 237 12.28 31.66 10.75
C LYS A 237 13.20 31.27 11.94
N THR A 238 13.85 30.12 11.88
CA THR A 238 14.81 29.69 12.92
C THR A 238 16.04 30.61 12.94
N TYR A 239 16.57 30.95 11.77
CA TYR A 239 17.70 31.86 11.66
C TYR A 239 17.38 33.23 12.26
N ASP A 240 16.26 33.82 11.88
CA ASP A 240 15.85 35.15 12.35
C ASP A 240 15.70 35.19 13.87
N ALA A 241 15.02 34.17 14.44
CA ALA A 241 14.87 34.08 15.89
C ALA A 241 16.21 33.86 16.63
N SER A 242 17.11 33.04 16.09
CA SER A 242 18.44 32.84 16.65
C SER A 242 19.30 34.10 16.54
N TYR A 243 19.25 34.77 15.39
CA TYR A 243 19.98 36.01 15.16
C TYR A 243 19.56 37.10 16.15
N GLU A 244 18.26 37.37 16.28
CA GLU A 244 17.70 38.34 17.25
C GLU A 244 18.15 38.00 18.67
N LYS A 245 18.05 36.74 19.10
CA LYS A 245 18.50 36.30 20.42
C LYS A 245 19.97 36.60 20.65
N TYR A 246 20.86 36.38 19.68
CA TYR A 246 22.29 36.65 19.84
C TYR A 246 22.60 38.14 19.88
N ILE A 247 21.87 38.97 19.13
CA ILE A 247 21.97 40.42 19.20
C ILE A 247 21.52 40.92 20.60
N GLU A 248 20.41 40.41 21.14
CA GLU A 248 19.93 40.75 22.50
C GLU A 248 20.95 40.35 23.59
N MET A 249 21.70 39.28 23.37
CA MET A 249 22.81 38.86 24.25
C MET A 249 24.08 39.73 24.12
N GLY A 250 24.07 40.75 23.25
CA GLY A 250 25.20 41.65 23.05
C GLY A 250 26.30 41.10 22.14
N ILE A 251 26.02 40.08 21.35
CA ILE A 251 26.96 39.52 20.38
C ILE A 251 27.00 40.42 19.14
N SER A 252 28.18 40.62 18.53
CA SER A 252 28.28 41.43 17.30
C SER A 252 27.46 40.83 16.14
N PRO A 253 26.93 41.66 15.24
CA PRO A 253 26.14 41.21 14.11
C PRO A 253 26.81 40.10 13.26
N GLU A 254 28.12 40.20 13.02
CA GLU A 254 28.86 39.22 12.26
C GLU A 254 28.94 37.86 13.01
N GLN A 255 29.16 37.91 14.33
CA GLN A 255 29.19 36.70 15.16
C GLN A 255 27.79 36.11 15.35
N ALA A 256 26.74 36.94 15.43
CA ALA A 256 25.37 36.53 15.52
C ALA A 256 24.94 35.80 14.23
N ASP A 257 25.30 36.30 13.03
CA ASP A 257 25.06 35.61 11.76
C ASP A 257 25.71 34.23 11.70
N ILE A 258 26.98 34.14 12.13
CA ILE A 258 27.70 32.86 12.17
C ILE A 258 27.02 31.87 13.11
N GLN A 259 26.63 32.28 14.31
CA GLN A 259 26.00 31.39 15.27
C GLN A 259 24.57 30.99 14.84
N ALA A 260 23.75 31.93 14.37
CA ALA A 260 22.43 31.64 13.85
C ALA A 260 22.48 30.69 12.65
N THR A 261 23.47 30.85 11.77
CA THR A 261 23.69 29.92 10.66
C THR A 261 24.03 28.51 11.16
N LYS A 262 24.88 28.38 12.17
CA LYS A 262 25.22 27.08 12.78
C LYS A 262 24.02 26.43 13.47
N ASP A 263 23.15 27.19 14.09
CA ASP A 263 21.92 26.66 14.69
C ASP A 263 21.02 26.04 13.60
N VAL A 264 20.87 26.71 12.46
CA VAL A 264 20.11 26.17 11.33
C VAL A 264 20.81 24.92 10.73
N GLU A 265 22.13 24.94 10.56
CA GLU A 265 22.88 23.76 10.11
C GLU A 265 22.63 22.56 11.00
N LYS A 266 22.69 22.79 12.33
CA LYS A 266 22.42 21.74 13.32
C LYS A 266 20.98 21.23 13.21
N ASP A 267 20.01 22.11 13.11
CA ASP A 267 18.60 21.74 13.00
C ASP A 267 18.33 20.95 11.72
N PHE A 268 18.94 21.30 10.59
CA PHE A 268 18.86 20.49 9.37
C PHE A 268 19.49 19.10 9.56
N HIS A 269 20.68 19.04 10.16
CA HIS A 269 21.35 17.76 10.41
C HIS A 269 20.47 16.84 11.29
N ASP A 270 20.02 17.36 12.43
CA ASP A 270 19.22 16.61 13.40
C ASP A 270 17.86 16.21 12.80
N GLY A 271 17.23 17.10 12.02
CA GLY A 271 15.97 16.84 11.34
C GLY A 271 16.06 15.74 10.27
N PHE A 272 17.05 15.79 9.38
CA PHE A 272 17.25 14.73 8.38
C PHE A 272 17.67 13.40 9.02
N GLN A 273 18.49 13.42 10.05
CA GLN A 273 18.80 12.22 10.82
C GLN A 273 17.55 11.64 11.48
N GLY A 274 16.68 12.50 12.04
CA GLY A 274 15.39 12.12 12.60
C GLY A 274 14.47 11.47 11.58
N TRP A 275 14.42 11.99 10.34
CA TRP A 275 13.68 11.37 9.26
C TRP A 275 14.26 10.01 8.87
N GLU A 276 15.57 9.86 8.81
CA GLU A 276 16.18 8.55 8.54
C GLU A 276 15.81 7.52 9.61
N TYR A 277 15.73 7.90 10.88
CA TYR A 277 15.24 7.00 11.92
C TYR A 277 13.75 6.71 11.79
N LYS A 278 12.92 7.75 11.64
CA LYS A 278 11.46 7.64 11.58
C LYS A 278 11.01 6.77 10.39
N PHE A 279 11.60 6.97 9.21
CA PHE A 279 11.18 6.27 7.98
C PHE A 279 11.78 4.86 7.81
N ASN A 280 12.77 4.48 8.62
CA ASN A 280 13.31 3.12 8.66
C ASN A 280 12.83 2.33 9.90
N THR A 281 11.72 2.76 10.48
CA THR A 281 11.09 2.09 11.62
C THR A 281 9.66 1.73 11.27
N VAL A 282 9.25 0.50 11.61
CA VAL A 282 7.84 0.07 11.48
C VAL A 282 7.05 0.70 12.62
N ALA A 283 6.47 1.87 12.36
CA ALA A 283 5.76 2.66 13.37
C ALA A 283 4.23 2.48 13.34
N SER A 284 3.68 1.81 12.33
CA SER A 284 2.24 1.64 12.17
C SER A 284 1.80 0.17 12.35
N SER A 285 0.52 -0.02 12.61
CA SER A 285 -0.10 -1.35 12.67
C SER A 285 -0.12 -2.07 11.31
N ARG A 286 0.19 -1.37 10.23
CA ARG A 286 0.33 -1.91 8.89
C ARG A 286 1.49 -2.91 8.77
N GLY A 287 2.58 -2.70 9.53
CA GLY A 287 3.65 -3.68 9.68
C GLY A 287 4.73 -3.67 8.59
N ASP A 288 4.76 -2.66 7.73
CA ASP A 288 5.83 -2.41 6.76
C ASP A 288 6.51 -1.06 7.02
N TYR A 289 7.69 -0.89 6.45
CA TYR A 289 8.36 0.40 6.44
C TYR A 289 7.61 1.35 5.49
N PRO A 290 7.43 2.63 5.87
CA PRO A 290 6.83 3.60 4.95
C PRO A 290 7.75 3.81 3.75
N PHE A 291 7.23 3.62 2.55
CA PHE A 291 8.00 3.78 1.31
C PHE A 291 8.06 5.26 0.92
N ILE A 292 8.95 6.00 1.57
CA ILE A 292 9.06 7.45 1.41
C ILE A 292 10.10 7.81 0.36
N THR A 293 9.75 8.77 -0.49
CA THR A 293 10.65 9.41 -1.45
C THR A 293 10.67 10.92 -1.20
N VAL A 294 11.83 11.51 -1.26
CA VAL A 294 12.02 12.97 -1.22
C VAL A 294 12.78 13.41 -2.45
N SER A 295 12.46 14.58 -3.00
CA SER A 295 13.28 15.18 -4.06
C SER A 295 13.81 16.53 -3.63
N ALA A 296 15.01 16.88 -4.10
CA ALA A 296 15.69 18.14 -3.86
C ALA A 296 16.76 18.40 -4.92
N GLY A 297 17.36 19.58 -4.92
CA GLY A 297 18.54 19.87 -5.74
C GLY A 297 18.44 21.12 -6.60
N LEU A 298 17.26 21.71 -6.75
CA LEU A 298 17.09 22.93 -7.56
C LEU A 298 17.08 24.23 -6.75
N GLY A 299 17.06 24.13 -5.44
CA GLY A 299 17.04 25.27 -4.55
C GLY A 299 18.32 26.13 -4.67
N GLN A 300 18.18 27.45 -4.82
CA GLN A 300 19.30 28.37 -5.06
C GLN A 300 19.57 29.31 -3.88
N SER A 301 18.60 29.50 -2.98
CA SER A 301 18.81 30.29 -1.76
C SER A 301 19.77 29.61 -0.78
N LYS A 302 20.29 30.40 0.19
CA LYS A 302 21.23 29.93 1.21
C LYS A 302 20.70 28.66 1.90
N PHE A 303 19.46 28.67 2.36
CA PHE A 303 18.91 27.56 3.14
C PHE A 303 18.39 26.40 2.27
N GLU A 304 18.00 26.64 1.02
CA GLU A 304 17.67 25.55 0.08
C GLU A 304 18.92 24.72 -0.27
N LYS A 305 20.02 25.40 -0.61
CA LYS A 305 21.31 24.72 -0.85
C LYS A 305 21.76 23.95 0.38
N MET A 306 21.70 24.59 1.56
CA MET A 306 22.09 24.01 2.84
C MET A 306 21.28 22.75 3.13
N ALA A 307 19.96 22.80 2.95
CA ALA A 307 19.06 21.65 3.13
C ALA A 307 19.49 20.45 2.26
N THR A 308 19.71 20.70 0.95
CA THR A 308 20.12 19.63 0.03
C THR A 308 21.49 19.03 0.40
N ILE A 309 22.48 19.91 0.67
CA ILE A 309 23.83 19.45 1.02
C ILE A 309 23.83 18.65 2.31
N ILE A 310 23.14 19.11 3.36
CA ILE A 310 23.12 18.40 4.65
C ILE A 310 22.35 17.09 4.53
N MET A 311 21.23 17.04 3.83
CA MET A 311 20.50 15.81 3.56
C MET A 311 21.39 14.74 2.90
N LEU A 312 22.13 15.13 1.87
CA LEU A 312 23.06 14.23 1.17
C LEU A 312 24.23 13.79 2.06
N ASN A 313 24.74 14.68 2.90
CA ASN A 313 25.81 14.37 3.84
C ASN A 313 25.33 13.39 4.94
N VAL A 314 24.13 13.60 5.51
CA VAL A 314 23.54 12.68 6.50
C VAL A 314 23.40 11.28 5.89
N ARG A 315 22.88 11.17 4.65
CA ARG A 315 22.78 9.91 3.93
C ARG A 315 24.14 9.28 3.67
N ARG A 316 25.10 10.06 3.21
CA ARG A 316 26.49 9.59 2.93
C ARG A 316 27.14 9.04 4.20
N ASP A 317 26.98 9.72 5.32
CA ASP A 317 27.60 9.35 6.58
C ASP A 317 26.93 8.15 7.22
N GLY A 318 25.66 7.91 6.94
CA GLY A 318 24.89 6.76 7.38
C GLY A 318 24.56 6.75 8.87
N GLN A 319 23.78 5.74 9.28
CA GLN A 319 23.32 5.57 10.66
C GLN A 319 23.91 4.32 11.31
N GLY A 320 23.93 4.28 12.62
CA GLY A 320 24.42 3.14 13.40
C GLY A 320 25.51 3.48 14.40
N LYS A 321 26.16 2.45 14.92
CA LYS A 321 27.27 2.61 15.89
C LYS A 321 28.46 3.31 15.22
N LYS A 322 29.22 4.12 15.98
CA LYS A 322 30.41 4.86 15.48
C LYS A 322 31.35 4.00 14.65
N SER A 323 31.55 2.74 15.02
CA SER A 323 32.44 1.78 14.35
C SER A 323 31.85 1.12 13.11
N CYS A 324 30.54 1.24 12.88
CA CYS A 324 29.83 0.57 11.78
C CYS A 324 28.57 1.35 11.37
N LYS A 325 28.78 2.51 10.77
CA LYS A 325 27.69 3.26 10.14
C LYS A 325 27.39 2.72 8.75
N LYS A 326 26.09 2.62 8.42
CA LYS A 326 25.61 2.17 7.11
C LYS A 326 24.57 3.14 6.57
N PRO A 327 24.51 3.36 5.26
CA PRO A 327 23.41 4.07 4.65
C PRO A 327 22.08 3.34 4.93
N VAL A 328 21.03 4.10 5.17
CA VAL A 328 19.67 3.57 5.39
C VAL A 328 18.90 3.54 4.07
N LEU A 329 17.79 2.81 4.05
CA LEU A 329 16.98 2.65 2.85
C LEU A 329 16.10 3.87 2.57
N PHE A 330 15.41 4.39 3.57
CA PHE A 330 14.45 5.48 3.45
C PHE A 330 14.88 6.76 4.18
N PRO A 331 14.42 7.94 3.69
CA PRO A 331 13.68 8.14 2.44
C PRO A 331 14.56 7.86 1.22
N LYS A 332 13.95 7.40 0.11
CA LYS A 332 14.65 7.46 -1.18
C LYS A 332 14.89 8.91 -1.53
N ILE A 333 16.11 9.23 -1.94
CA ILE A 333 16.48 10.59 -2.33
C ILE A 333 16.56 10.66 -3.85
N VAL A 334 15.80 11.57 -4.46
CA VAL A 334 15.87 11.89 -5.88
C VAL A 334 16.52 13.25 -6.04
N PHE A 335 17.67 13.27 -6.69
CA PHE A 335 18.36 14.49 -7.03
C PHE A 335 17.85 15.06 -8.36
N LEU A 336 17.31 16.25 -8.31
CA LEU A 336 16.79 16.95 -9.48
C LEU A 336 17.95 17.62 -10.23
N PHE A 337 18.39 17.00 -11.31
CA PHE A 337 19.54 17.45 -12.06
C PHE A 337 19.14 18.34 -13.26
N ASP A 338 19.66 19.57 -13.30
CA ASP A 338 19.60 20.47 -14.45
C ASP A 338 21.03 20.82 -14.88
N LYS A 339 21.42 20.50 -16.11
CA LYS A 339 22.76 20.78 -16.66
C LYS A 339 23.13 22.27 -16.68
N ASN A 340 22.16 23.17 -16.60
CA ASN A 340 22.40 24.61 -16.57
C ASN A 340 22.74 25.11 -15.16
N LEU A 341 22.34 24.37 -14.13
CA LEU A 341 22.53 24.72 -12.71
C LEU A 341 23.65 23.90 -12.06
N HIS A 342 23.86 22.65 -12.51
CA HIS A 342 24.77 21.68 -11.90
C HIS A 342 25.97 21.38 -12.78
N GLY A 343 27.14 21.25 -12.16
CA GLY A 343 28.40 20.97 -12.80
C GLY A 343 29.48 21.96 -12.41
N GLU A 344 30.67 21.78 -12.94
CA GLU A 344 31.83 22.66 -12.69
C GLU A 344 31.55 24.08 -13.24
N GLY A 345 31.78 25.09 -12.40
CA GLY A 345 31.52 26.49 -12.73
C GLY A 345 30.04 26.88 -12.81
N LYS A 346 29.12 26.02 -12.36
CA LYS A 346 27.67 26.29 -12.36
C LYS A 346 27.18 26.82 -11.00
N PRO A 347 26.00 27.49 -10.96
CA PRO A 347 25.48 28.08 -9.72
C PRO A 347 25.30 27.14 -8.53
N LEU A 348 25.04 25.86 -8.80
CA LEU A 348 24.82 24.82 -7.80
C LEU A 348 25.93 23.75 -7.86
N GLU A 349 27.19 24.15 -8.13
CA GLU A 349 28.35 23.25 -8.13
C GLU A 349 28.54 22.55 -6.78
N ASP A 350 28.38 23.28 -5.68
CA ASP A 350 28.49 22.77 -4.31
C ASP A 350 27.45 21.67 -4.01
N VAL A 351 26.22 21.90 -4.41
CA VAL A 351 25.10 20.93 -4.29
C VAL A 351 25.38 19.69 -5.16
N TYR A 352 25.85 19.90 -6.40
CA TYR A 352 26.22 18.82 -7.32
C TYR A 352 27.38 17.96 -6.77
N ARG A 353 28.42 18.59 -6.22
CA ARG A 353 29.53 17.88 -5.60
C ARG A 353 29.07 17.03 -4.41
N ALA A 354 28.18 17.57 -3.55
CA ALA A 354 27.60 16.80 -2.44
C ALA A 354 26.82 15.57 -2.95
N GLY A 355 26.06 15.69 -4.04
CA GLY A 355 25.38 14.58 -4.70
C GLY A 355 26.33 13.49 -5.17
N ILE A 356 27.41 13.87 -5.86
CA ILE A 356 28.45 12.92 -6.32
C ILE A 356 29.14 12.21 -5.14
N GLU A 357 29.52 12.95 -4.09
CA GLU A 357 30.15 12.34 -2.90
C GLU A 357 29.20 11.38 -2.17
N CYS A 358 27.92 11.71 -2.11
CA CYS A 358 26.91 10.80 -1.58
C CYS A 358 26.79 9.52 -2.44
N SER A 359 26.71 9.66 -3.77
CA SER A 359 26.60 8.54 -4.70
C SER A 359 27.77 7.55 -4.58
N LYS A 360 28.99 8.05 -4.39
CA LYS A 360 30.18 7.20 -4.23
C LYS A 360 30.09 6.25 -3.03
N LYS A 361 29.40 6.63 -1.97
CA LYS A 361 29.38 5.88 -0.70
C LYS A 361 28.06 5.19 -0.41
N ALA A 362 26.95 5.85 -0.71
CA ALA A 362 25.62 5.41 -0.32
C ALA A 362 24.79 4.81 -1.46
N MET A 363 25.28 4.87 -2.72
CA MET A 363 24.53 4.55 -3.93
C MET A 363 23.23 5.38 -4.08
N TYR A 364 23.13 6.49 -3.39
CA TYR A 364 22.11 7.52 -3.46
C TYR A 364 22.78 8.86 -3.74
N PRO A 365 22.05 9.85 -4.27
CA PRO A 365 20.64 9.86 -4.68
C PRO A 365 20.41 9.17 -6.05
N ASP A 366 19.15 8.86 -6.34
CA ASP A 366 18.69 8.59 -7.71
C ASP A 366 18.71 9.90 -8.49
N TRP A 367 19.37 9.93 -9.65
CA TRP A 367 19.52 11.14 -10.47
C TRP A 367 18.36 11.27 -11.47
N LEU A 368 17.58 12.34 -11.35
CA LEU A 368 16.51 12.67 -12.28
C LEU A 368 16.92 13.86 -13.16
N SER A 369 17.22 13.58 -14.43
CA SER A 369 17.57 14.64 -15.38
C SER A 369 16.34 15.42 -15.83
N LEU A 370 16.37 16.73 -15.60
CA LEU A 370 15.37 17.69 -16.03
C LEU A 370 15.74 18.36 -17.37
N THR A 371 16.89 17.97 -17.93
CA THR A 371 17.37 18.49 -19.23
C THR A 371 17.75 17.32 -20.13
N GLY A 372 17.54 17.50 -21.45
CA GLY A 372 17.74 16.46 -22.45
C GLY A 372 16.44 16.08 -23.14
N GLU A 373 16.42 14.86 -23.68
CA GLU A 373 15.25 14.28 -24.36
C GLU A 373 14.56 13.27 -23.43
N GLY A 374 13.30 13.48 -23.17
CA GLY A 374 12.52 12.58 -22.30
C GLY A 374 11.29 13.29 -21.75
N TYR A 375 10.35 12.48 -21.24
CA TYR A 375 9.07 12.98 -20.75
C TYR A 375 9.22 14.03 -19.64
N VAL A 376 10.00 13.76 -18.61
CA VAL A 376 10.17 14.66 -17.46
C VAL A 376 10.87 15.97 -17.88
N ALA A 377 11.89 15.87 -18.73
CA ALA A 377 12.60 17.05 -19.27
C ALA A 377 11.68 17.89 -20.15
N SER A 378 10.83 17.27 -20.96
CA SER A 378 9.84 17.95 -21.79
C SER A 378 8.80 18.69 -20.94
N MET A 379 8.30 18.04 -19.89
CA MET A 379 7.35 18.64 -18.92
C MET A 379 7.99 19.81 -18.18
N TYR A 380 9.20 19.65 -17.70
CA TYR A 380 9.94 20.73 -17.02
C TYR A 380 10.16 21.94 -17.95
N LYS A 381 10.53 21.69 -19.20
CA LYS A 381 10.69 22.75 -20.21
C LYS A 381 9.36 23.47 -20.53
N GLN A 382 8.27 22.71 -20.61
CA GLN A 382 6.97 23.23 -21.00
C GLN A 382 6.31 24.02 -19.86
N TYR A 383 6.36 23.54 -18.63
CA TYR A 383 5.60 24.09 -17.50
C TYR A 383 6.46 24.81 -16.47
N GLY A 384 7.78 24.71 -16.53
CA GLY A 384 8.69 25.29 -15.53
C GLY A 384 8.57 24.65 -14.14
N LYS A 385 7.92 23.50 -14.06
CA LYS A 385 7.66 22.77 -12.81
C LYS A 385 8.22 21.35 -12.87
N VAL A 386 8.70 20.87 -11.74
CA VAL A 386 9.23 19.52 -11.62
C VAL A 386 8.09 18.52 -11.49
N VAL A 387 8.13 17.49 -12.33
CA VAL A 387 7.33 16.28 -12.15
C VAL A 387 8.19 15.26 -11.39
N SER A 388 8.05 15.24 -10.07
CA SER A 388 8.75 14.26 -9.24
C SER A 388 8.19 12.86 -9.46
N PRO A 389 9.01 11.80 -9.29
CA PRO A 389 8.49 10.45 -9.34
C PRO A 389 7.56 10.21 -8.15
N MET A 390 6.42 9.60 -8.44
CA MET A 390 5.48 9.11 -7.44
C MET A 390 5.96 7.73 -6.97
N GLY A 391 6.44 7.64 -5.74
CA GLY A 391 7.11 6.44 -5.26
C GLY A 391 8.47 6.25 -5.92
N CYS A 392 8.61 5.23 -6.78
CA CYS A 392 9.91 4.93 -7.40
C CYS A 392 10.05 5.42 -8.83
N ARG A 393 9.06 5.24 -9.70
CA ARG A 393 9.22 5.41 -11.16
C ARG A 393 7.98 5.95 -11.89
N ALA A 394 6.85 6.09 -11.24
CA ALA A 394 5.65 6.60 -11.86
C ALA A 394 5.69 8.15 -11.91
N PHE A 395 5.32 8.72 -13.04
CA PHE A 395 5.25 10.17 -13.25
C PHE A 395 3.84 10.53 -13.68
N LEU A 396 3.21 11.47 -12.99
CA LEU A 396 1.87 11.98 -13.31
C LEU A 396 1.92 13.49 -13.45
N SER A 397 1.41 14.01 -14.57
CA SER A 397 1.31 15.45 -14.79
C SER A 397 -0.07 15.92 -15.28
N PRO A 398 -1.16 15.16 -15.11
CA PRO A 398 -2.42 15.46 -15.78
C PRO A 398 -3.03 16.80 -15.34
N TRP A 399 -2.75 17.26 -14.15
CA TRP A 399 -3.28 18.51 -13.63
C TRP A 399 -2.63 19.76 -14.23
N TYR A 400 -1.40 19.67 -14.75
CA TYR A 400 -0.75 20.76 -15.46
C TYR A 400 -1.39 21.06 -16.82
N GLU A 401 -1.97 20.04 -17.45
CA GLU A 401 -2.59 20.16 -18.77
C GLU A 401 -4.03 20.67 -18.70
N ARG A 402 -4.65 20.55 -17.54
CA ARG A 402 -6.06 20.91 -17.34
C ARG A 402 -6.28 22.26 -16.66
N GLY A 403 -5.22 22.93 -16.22
CA GLY A 403 -5.25 24.23 -15.54
C GLY A 403 -5.39 24.11 -14.04
#